data_195afe6eef97900950e8940aa5133572
#
_entry.id   195afe6eef97900950e8940aa5133572
#
_cell.length_a   1.000
_cell.length_b   1.000
_cell.length_c   1.000
_cell.angle_alpha   90.00
_cell.angle_beta   90.00
_cell.angle_gamma   90.00
#
_symmetry.space_group_name_H-M   'P 1'
#
loop_
_entity.id
_entity.type
_entity.pdbx_description
1 polymer ?
#
loop_
_entity_poly.entity_id
_entity_poly.type
_entity_poly.pdbx_seq_one_letter_code
_entity_poly.pdbx_strand_id
1 'polypeptide(L)'
;MPPRVAYFPDSFHEVNGVAHTSRNFAAFARRRGIPMLCVRAGKKTRLCAAEGSVQALELGRSPLAVQLERDLYFDPLFFRYSGLISQTVREFRPEVIHITGPSELGIFGAYFAWKLKVPLVASWHTNVHEYAARRMGWLTRHMGTTGSKIECTVETVLLTAISRLYQRAKVLYAPNPELCALLERNTGRPVHLMQRGVETGIFAPQLRSREACDRRIVLGYVGRLSVEKNVALLPRVDKELRARGIVAEWLIVGHGAEDEMLRRGLPGVKLAGVLRREALSEAYANMDVLVFPSHTDTFGNVVLEALASGVPAVVTPDGGPASIVQDRVTGRVAKDEEFAAAIAEMLAPTGICGESFRAMRVAARRYAMQCSWDAVFEGVVAAYPAPAS
;
A
#
# COMPACT_ATOMS: atom_id res chain seq x y z
N MET A 1 -10.90 -7.83 26.86
CA MET A 1 -11.33 -8.53 25.62
C MET A 1 -11.07 -7.62 24.43
N PRO A 2 -10.78 -8.12 23.25
CA PRO A 2 -10.64 -7.26 22.07
C PRO A 2 -11.98 -6.56 21.77
N PRO A 3 -11.96 -5.31 21.26
CA PRO A 3 -13.18 -4.56 21.00
C PRO A 3 -13.99 -5.18 19.87
N ARG A 4 -15.31 -5.02 19.92
CA ARG A 4 -16.24 -5.41 18.83
C ARG A 4 -16.22 -4.33 17.76
N VAL A 5 -15.69 -4.64 16.57
CA VAL A 5 -15.43 -3.68 15.50
C VAL A 5 -16.47 -3.77 14.40
N ALA A 6 -17.22 -2.70 14.11
CA ALA A 6 -17.96 -2.59 12.86
C ALA A 6 -17.09 -1.87 11.81
N TYR A 7 -16.69 -2.60 10.79
CA TYR A 7 -15.74 -2.16 9.77
C TYR A 7 -16.45 -1.86 8.45
N PHE A 8 -16.26 -0.65 7.92
CA PHE A 8 -16.89 -0.16 6.70
C PHE A 8 -15.81 0.21 5.67
N PRO A 9 -15.31 -0.77 4.90
CA PRO A 9 -14.30 -0.54 3.89
C PRO A 9 -14.89 0.05 2.61
N ASP A 10 -14.18 1.02 2.00
CA ASP A 10 -14.53 1.57 0.69
C ASP A 10 -14.40 0.54 -0.44
N SER A 11 -13.43 -0.37 -0.31
CA SER A 11 -13.17 -1.45 -1.26
C SER A 11 -12.83 -2.74 -0.52
N PHE A 12 -13.30 -3.87 -1.06
CA PHE A 12 -13.02 -5.20 -0.48
C PHE A 12 -12.75 -6.27 -1.55
N HIS A 13 -13.56 -6.32 -2.59
CA HIS A 13 -13.47 -7.34 -3.66
C HIS A 13 -12.65 -6.86 -4.86
N GLU A 14 -12.42 -5.58 -4.97
CA GLU A 14 -11.71 -4.93 -6.06
C GLU A 14 -10.20 -5.28 -6.07
N VAL A 15 -9.55 -5.04 -7.22
CA VAL A 15 -8.11 -5.29 -7.37
C VAL A 15 -7.34 -3.99 -7.16
N ASN A 16 -7.37 -3.48 -5.92
CA ASN A 16 -6.65 -2.27 -5.54
C ASN A 16 -6.03 -2.39 -4.13
N GLY A 17 -5.19 -1.44 -3.76
CA GLY A 17 -4.46 -1.46 -2.48
C GLY A 17 -5.36 -1.34 -1.25
N VAL A 18 -6.50 -0.63 -1.35
CA VAL A 18 -7.46 -0.48 -0.24
C VAL A 18 -8.15 -1.82 0.02
N ALA A 19 -8.62 -2.48 -1.03
CA ALA A 19 -9.23 -3.81 -0.93
C ALA A 19 -8.25 -4.85 -0.37
N HIS A 20 -6.96 -4.77 -0.77
CA HIS A 20 -5.93 -5.64 -0.20
C HIS A 20 -5.78 -5.42 1.30
N THR A 21 -5.65 -4.17 1.74
CA THR A 21 -5.60 -3.80 3.17
C THR A 21 -6.84 -4.29 3.92
N SER A 22 -8.03 -4.08 3.35
CA SER A 22 -9.31 -4.47 3.99
C SER A 22 -9.45 -5.98 4.17
N ARG A 23 -9.02 -6.77 3.17
CA ARG A 23 -9.00 -8.23 3.28
C ARG A 23 -8.02 -8.72 4.33
N ASN A 24 -6.82 -8.12 4.38
CA ASN A 24 -5.82 -8.47 5.40
C ASN A 24 -6.29 -8.11 6.80
N PHE A 25 -6.99 -6.98 6.97
CA PHE A 25 -7.54 -6.62 8.27
C PHE A 25 -8.63 -7.59 8.76
N ALA A 26 -9.54 -8.01 7.87
CA ALA A 26 -10.53 -9.04 8.20
C ALA A 26 -9.85 -10.40 8.52
N ALA A 27 -8.82 -10.78 7.76
CA ALA A 27 -8.05 -11.99 8.03
C ALA A 27 -7.28 -11.92 9.36
N PHE A 28 -6.70 -10.77 9.69
CA PHE A 28 -6.08 -10.50 10.99
C PHE A 28 -7.09 -10.63 12.14
N ALA A 29 -8.25 -9.97 12.01
CA ALA A 29 -9.30 -10.05 13.02
C ALA A 29 -9.73 -11.51 13.28
N ARG A 30 -9.83 -12.33 12.23
CA ARG A 30 -10.15 -13.75 12.33
C ARG A 30 -9.06 -14.52 13.09
N ARG A 31 -7.78 -14.32 12.75
CA ARG A 31 -6.66 -14.99 13.43
C ARG A 31 -6.55 -14.62 14.91
N ARG A 32 -6.84 -13.37 15.24
CA ARG A 32 -6.74 -12.83 16.61
C ARG A 32 -8.03 -12.96 17.42
N GLY A 33 -9.09 -13.55 16.85
CA GLY A 33 -10.38 -13.71 17.54
C GLY A 33 -11.07 -12.38 17.83
N ILE A 34 -10.79 -11.32 17.06
CA ILE A 34 -11.43 -9.99 17.24
C ILE A 34 -12.82 -10.05 16.62
N PRO A 35 -13.91 -9.81 17.40
CA PRO A 35 -15.25 -9.77 16.85
C PRO A 35 -15.38 -8.62 15.84
N MET A 36 -15.65 -8.94 14.57
CA MET A 36 -15.75 -7.96 13.51
C MET A 36 -16.99 -8.17 12.66
N LEU A 37 -17.75 -7.10 12.44
CA LEU A 37 -18.79 -7.01 11.42
C LEU A 37 -18.25 -6.19 10.24
N CYS A 38 -17.98 -6.84 9.10
CA CYS A 38 -17.52 -6.18 7.88
C CYS A 38 -18.72 -5.85 6.98
N VAL A 39 -19.11 -4.56 6.89
CA VAL A 39 -20.18 -4.08 5.99
C VAL A 39 -19.54 -3.63 4.69
N ARG A 40 -19.76 -4.37 3.60
CA ARG A 40 -19.05 -4.17 2.34
C ARG A 40 -19.96 -4.24 1.11
N ALA A 41 -19.56 -3.57 0.04
CA ALA A 41 -20.21 -3.72 -1.25
C ALA A 41 -19.90 -5.10 -1.86
N GLY A 42 -20.88 -5.70 -2.55
CA GLY A 42 -20.74 -7.00 -3.18
C GLY A 42 -21.66 -7.17 -4.38
N LYS A 43 -21.69 -8.38 -4.94
CA LYS A 43 -22.56 -8.70 -6.09
C LYS A 43 -24.01 -8.93 -5.69
N LYS A 44 -24.26 -9.40 -4.48
CA LYS A 44 -25.61 -9.73 -3.96
C LYS A 44 -25.72 -9.23 -2.53
N THR A 45 -26.95 -8.86 -2.12
CA THR A 45 -27.23 -8.51 -0.73
C THR A 45 -27.45 -9.77 0.09
N ARG A 46 -26.62 -9.97 1.11
CA ARG A 46 -26.71 -11.11 2.03
C ARG A 46 -25.93 -10.87 3.32
N LEU A 47 -26.42 -11.42 4.40
CA LEU A 47 -25.61 -11.60 5.61
C LEU A 47 -24.87 -12.93 5.46
N CYS A 48 -23.54 -12.88 5.36
CA CYS A 48 -22.72 -14.07 5.21
C CYS A 48 -22.62 -14.81 6.55
N ALA A 49 -22.47 -16.13 6.50
CA ALA A 49 -22.12 -16.90 7.68
C ALA A 49 -20.81 -16.36 8.31
N ALA A 50 -20.75 -16.41 9.64
CA ALA A 50 -19.55 -15.98 10.33
C ALA A 50 -18.39 -16.94 10.01
N GLU A 51 -17.25 -16.37 9.65
CA GLU A 51 -15.98 -17.09 9.49
C GLU A 51 -15.11 -16.82 10.74
N GLY A 52 -15.19 -17.69 11.73
CA GLY A 52 -14.57 -17.45 13.04
C GLY A 52 -15.21 -16.25 13.75
N SER A 53 -14.39 -15.24 14.10
CA SER A 53 -14.83 -13.99 14.74
C SER A 53 -15.36 -12.93 13.78
N VAL A 54 -15.30 -13.16 12.46
CA VAL A 54 -15.65 -12.16 11.44
C VAL A 54 -16.96 -12.55 10.75
N GLN A 55 -17.94 -11.65 10.79
CA GLN A 55 -19.19 -11.71 10.04
C GLN A 55 -19.17 -10.64 8.95
N ALA A 56 -19.75 -10.91 7.79
CA ALA A 56 -19.85 -9.93 6.71
C ALA A 56 -21.31 -9.69 6.29
N LEU A 57 -21.66 -8.40 6.16
CA LEU A 57 -22.86 -7.96 5.48
C LEU A 57 -22.47 -7.48 4.08
N GLU A 58 -22.80 -8.24 3.06
CA GLU A 58 -22.62 -7.83 1.66
C GLU A 58 -23.86 -7.08 1.17
N LEU A 59 -23.65 -5.99 0.45
CA LEU A 59 -24.68 -5.11 -0.08
C LEU A 59 -24.52 -5.03 -1.60
N GLY A 60 -25.50 -5.53 -2.35
CA GLY A 60 -25.49 -5.54 -3.80
C GLY A 60 -25.55 -4.12 -4.38
N ARG A 61 -24.70 -3.83 -5.38
CA ARG A 61 -24.77 -2.57 -6.11
C ARG A 61 -26.03 -2.52 -6.98
N SER A 62 -26.60 -1.33 -7.15
CA SER A 62 -27.76 -1.12 -8.04
C SER A 62 -27.32 -1.05 -9.51
N PRO A 63 -28.24 -1.20 -10.46
CA PRO A 63 -27.96 -0.93 -11.89
C PRO A 63 -27.58 0.52 -12.18
N LEU A 64 -27.85 1.46 -11.27
CA LEU A 64 -27.49 2.88 -11.38
C LEU A 64 -26.11 3.17 -10.75
N ALA A 65 -25.38 2.16 -10.30
CA ALA A 65 -24.02 2.34 -9.83
C ALA A 65 -23.11 2.83 -10.97
N VAL A 66 -22.51 3.99 -10.76
CA VAL A 66 -21.60 4.62 -11.73
C VAL A 66 -20.16 4.22 -11.37
N GLN A 67 -19.45 3.75 -12.36
CA GLN A 67 -18.02 3.50 -12.22
C GLN A 67 -17.25 4.83 -12.31
N LEU A 68 -16.70 5.27 -11.20
CA LEU A 68 -15.87 6.47 -11.14
C LEU A 68 -14.47 6.22 -11.67
N GLU A 69 -13.90 5.03 -11.38
CA GLU A 69 -12.62 4.52 -11.87
C GLU A 69 -12.68 3.01 -12.08
N ARG A 70 -11.59 2.43 -12.62
CA ARG A 70 -11.50 1.00 -12.96
C ARG A 70 -11.97 0.08 -11.83
N ASP A 71 -11.78 0.48 -10.58
CA ASP A 71 -12.12 -0.31 -9.40
C ASP A 71 -12.84 0.52 -8.30
N LEU A 72 -13.38 1.70 -8.64
CA LEU A 72 -14.12 2.57 -7.74
C LEU A 72 -15.51 2.86 -8.30
N TYR A 73 -16.53 2.54 -7.53
CA TYR A 73 -17.93 2.73 -7.89
C TYR A 73 -18.64 3.63 -6.89
N PHE A 74 -19.59 4.40 -7.37
CA PHE A 74 -20.53 5.17 -6.57
C PHE A 74 -21.96 4.73 -6.89
N ASP A 75 -22.74 4.34 -5.88
CA ASP A 75 -24.12 3.92 -6.03
C ASP A 75 -25.06 4.87 -5.29
N PRO A 76 -25.75 5.80 -5.99
CA PRO A 76 -26.63 6.77 -5.36
C PRO A 76 -27.82 6.12 -4.62
N LEU A 77 -28.18 4.88 -4.96
CA LEU A 77 -29.26 4.15 -4.30
C LEU A 77 -28.78 3.32 -3.09
N PHE A 78 -27.56 3.47 -2.65
CA PHE A 78 -27.05 2.73 -1.49
C PHE A 78 -27.88 3.02 -0.21
N PHE A 79 -28.56 4.16 -0.13
CA PHE A 79 -29.45 4.55 0.98
C PHE A 79 -30.61 3.55 1.23
N ARG A 80 -31.01 2.76 0.22
CA ARG A 80 -32.02 1.69 0.37
C ARG A 80 -31.66 0.66 1.45
N TYR A 81 -30.37 0.53 1.79
CA TYR A 81 -29.88 -0.42 2.79
C TYR A 81 -29.82 0.14 4.21
N SER A 82 -30.23 1.39 4.43
CA SER A 82 -30.14 2.05 5.75
C SER A 82 -30.84 1.26 6.87
N GLY A 83 -32.00 0.66 6.60
CA GLY A 83 -32.71 -0.18 7.54
C GLY A 83 -31.97 -1.48 7.88
N LEU A 84 -31.51 -2.20 6.85
CA LEU A 84 -30.77 -3.46 7.00
C LEU A 84 -29.45 -3.24 7.75
N ILE A 85 -28.67 -2.21 7.36
CA ILE A 85 -27.43 -1.87 8.05
C ILE A 85 -27.71 -1.51 9.51
N SER A 86 -28.76 -0.69 9.77
CA SER A 86 -29.14 -0.27 11.12
C SER A 86 -29.47 -1.46 12.01
N GLN A 87 -30.24 -2.41 11.50
CA GLN A 87 -30.60 -3.62 12.23
C GLN A 87 -29.33 -4.45 12.53
N THR A 88 -28.54 -4.79 11.51
CA THR A 88 -27.37 -5.66 11.66
C THR A 88 -26.32 -5.04 12.60
N VAL A 89 -26.07 -3.72 12.49
CA VAL A 89 -25.11 -3.03 13.37
C VAL A 89 -25.59 -3.00 14.81
N ARG A 90 -26.89 -2.77 15.05
CA ARG A 90 -27.47 -2.83 16.42
C ARG A 90 -27.41 -4.22 17.03
N GLU A 91 -27.72 -5.27 16.27
CA GLU A 91 -27.61 -6.65 16.71
C GLU A 91 -26.17 -7.04 17.04
N PHE A 92 -25.21 -6.56 16.23
CA PHE A 92 -23.79 -6.79 16.45
C PHE A 92 -23.27 -6.06 17.69
N ARG A 93 -23.84 -4.91 18.12
CA ARG A 93 -23.42 -4.08 19.26
C ARG A 93 -21.94 -3.71 19.19
N PRO A 94 -21.49 -2.94 18.19
CA PRO A 94 -20.09 -2.56 18.08
C PRO A 94 -19.67 -1.62 19.24
N GLU A 95 -18.43 -1.75 19.66
CA GLU A 95 -17.75 -0.84 20.60
C GLU A 95 -16.95 0.23 19.87
N VAL A 96 -16.62 -0.02 18.59
CA VAL A 96 -15.94 0.93 17.70
C VAL A 96 -16.45 0.75 16.27
N ILE A 97 -16.60 1.86 15.55
CA ILE A 97 -16.88 1.86 14.11
C ILE A 97 -15.66 2.40 13.39
N HIS A 98 -15.12 1.61 12.44
CA HIS A 98 -13.94 1.95 11.66
C HIS A 98 -14.31 2.08 10.18
N ILE A 99 -14.07 3.27 9.60
CA ILE A 99 -14.28 3.57 8.17
C ILE A 99 -12.93 3.74 7.47
N THR A 100 -12.85 3.43 6.17
CA THR A 100 -11.60 3.54 5.40
C THR A 100 -11.56 4.70 4.42
N GLY A 101 -12.62 5.50 4.36
CA GLY A 101 -12.68 6.67 3.50
C GLY A 101 -14.08 7.27 3.43
N PRO A 102 -14.28 8.28 2.59
CA PRO A 102 -15.53 9.03 2.48
C PRO A 102 -16.52 8.45 1.46
N SER A 103 -16.47 7.15 1.19
CA SER A 103 -17.45 6.46 0.33
C SER A 103 -18.84 6.44 0.96
N GLU A 104 -19.83 5.94 0.20
CA GLU A 104 -21.19 5.72 0.71
C GLU A 104 -21.18 4.89 2.00
N LEU A 105 -20.36 3.84 2.05
CA LEU A 105 -20.21 2.99 3.23
C LEU A 105 -19.52 3.73 4.39
N GLY A 106 -18.51 4.54 4.10
CA GLY A 106 -17.86 5.38 5.10
C GLY A 106 -18.82 6.42 5.71
N ILE A 107 -19.68 7.04 4.88
CA ILE A 107 -20.72 7.96 5.34
C ILE A 107 -21.74 7.23 6.22
N PHE A 108 -22.18 6.02 5.85
CA PHE A 108 -23.03 5.20 6.71
C PHE A 108 -22.36 4.85 8.04
N GLY A 109 -21.09 4.42 7.99
CA GLY A 109 -20.32 4.15 9.22
C GLY A 109 -20.29 5.36 10.15
N ALA A 110 -19.98 6.55 9.62
CA ALA A 110 -19.97 7.78 10.40
C ALA A 110 -21.37 8.15 10.96
N TYR A 111 -22.43 7.97 10.16
CA TYR A 111 -23.79 8.19 10.61
C TYR A 111 -24.19 7.25 11.76
N PHE A 112 -23.88 5.95 11.64
CA PHE A 112 -24.20 4.99 12.70
C PHE A 112 -23.33 5.19 13.95
N ALA A 113 -22.08 5.61 13.81
CA ALA A 113 -21.25 5.98 14.94
C ALA A 113 -21.90 7.11 15.77
N TRP A 114 -22.37 8.16 15.07
CA TRP A 114 -23.10 9.26 15.72
C TRP A 114 -24.42 8.80 16.34
N LYS A 115 -25.26 8.04 15.59
CA LYS A 115 -26.59 7.61 16.02
C LYS A 115 -26.56 6.66 17.22
N LEU A 116 -25.57 5.77 17.27
CA LEU A 116 -25.42 4.76 18.31
C LEU A 116 -24.48 5.24 19.45
N LYS A 117 -23.93 6.45 19.32
CA LYS A 117 -22.94 7.01 20.26
C LYS A 117 -21.70 6.13 20.45
N VAL A 118 -21.31 5.42 19.38
CA VAL A 118 -20.13 4.56 19.34
C VAL A 118 -18.94 5.37 18.79
N PRO A 119 -17.72 5.25 19.35
CA PRO A 119 -16.55 5.91 18.82
C PRO A 119 -16.31 5.63 17.36
N LEU A 120 -16.12 6.69 16.55
CA LEU A 120 -15.71 6.60 15.15
C LEU A 120 -14.19 6.64 15.07
N VAL A 121 -13.65 5.75 14.24
CA VAL A 121 -12.24 5.70 13.82
C VAL A 121 -12.19 5.73 12.31
N ALA A 122 -11.22 6.43 11.72
CA ALA A 122 -11.13 6.52 10.28
C ALA A 122 -9.69 6.35 9.78
N SER A 123 -9.53 5.61 8.69
CA SER A 123 -8.26 5.46 7.98
C SER A 123 -8.30 6.23 6.66
N TRP A 124 -7.18 6.85 6.30
CA TRP A 124 -7.00 7.51 5.02
C TRP A 124 -6.19 6.59 4.09
N HIS A 125 -6.83 6.06 3.05
CA HIS A 125 -6.17 5.15 2.12
C HIS A 125 -6.01 5.69 0.70
N THR A 126 -6.78 6.72 0.32
CA THR A 126 -6.80 7.26 -1.04
C THR A 126 -6.87 8.79 -1.00
N ASN A 127 -6.00 9.43 -1.75
CA ASN A 127 -6.02 10.89 -1.93
C ASN A 127 -7.15 11.29 -2.89
N VAL A 128 -8.40 11.15 -2.46
CA VAL A 128 -9.60 11.44 -3.26
C VAL A 128 -9.59 12.87 -3.80
N HIS A 129 -9.06 13.84 -3.04
CA HIS A 129 -8.95 15.24 -3.42
C HIS A 129 -7.99 15.44 -4.60
N GLU A 130 -6.80 14.82 -4.59
CA GLU A 130 -5.85 14.87 -5.70
C GLU A 130 -6.40 14.18 -6.95
N TYR A 131 -7.10 13.07 -6.77
CA TYR A 131 -7.74 12.33 -7.85
C TYR A 131 -8.82 13.17 -8.55
N ALA A 132 -9.68 13.84 -7.79
CA ALA A 132 -10.71 14.69 -8.34
C ALA A 132 -10.11 15.90 -9.09
N ALA A 133 -9.06 16.52 -8.52
CA ALA A 133 -8.36 17.64 -9.15
C ALA A 133 -7.72 17.22 -10.48
N ARG A 134 -6.99 16.09 -10.52
CA ARG A 134 -6.37 15.57 -11.75
C ARG A 134 -7.39 15.23 -12.84
N ARG A 135 -8.56 14.73 -12.48
CA ARG A 135 -9.63 14.40 -13.44
C ARG A 135 -10.29 15.64 -14.02
N MET A 136 -10.41 16.71 -13.24
CA MET A 136 -10.84 18.01 -13.75
C MET A 136 -9.78 18.66 -14.64
N GLY A 137 -8.49 18.39 -14.44
CA GLY A 137 -7.41 18.87 -15.29
C GLY A 137 -7.56 18.46 -16.76
N TRP A 138 -8.21 17.32 -17.05
CA TRP A 138 -8.56 16.95 -18.42
C TRP A 138 -9.64 17.88 -19.01
N LEU A 139 -10.63 18.29 -18.21
CA LEU A 139 -11.71 19.21 -18.65
C LEU A 139 -11.22 20.66 -18.72
N THR A 140 -10.29 21.05 -17.85
CA THR A 140 -9.79 22.43 -17.72
C THR A 140 -8.53 22.69 -18.55
N ARG A 141 -7.97 21.68 -19.22
CA ARG A 141 -6.71 21.72 -20.00
C ARG A 141 -6.68 22.86 -21.04
N HIS A 142 -7.84 23.29 -21.56
CA HIS A 142 -7.97 24.38 -22.54
C HIS A 142 -8.22 25.74 -21.92
N MET A 143 -8.33 25.85 -20.57
CA MET A 143 -8.71 27.08 -19.86
C MET A 143 -7.50 27.84 -19.26
N GLY A 144 -6.28 27.41 -19.51
CA GLY A 144 -5.07 28.09 -19.02
C GLY A 144 -5.06 28.32 -17.50
N THR A 145 -4.69 29.53 -17.07
CA THR A 145 -4.60 29.89 -15.63
C THR A 145 -5.92 29.81 -14.87
N THR A 146 -7.07 29.96 -15.55
CA THR A 146 -8.41 29.82 -14.96
C THR A 146 -8.69 28.35 -14.62
N GLY A 147 -8.26 27.42 -15.47
CA GLY A 147 -8.37 25.98 -15.21
C GLY A 147 -7.62 25.56 -13.95
N SER A 148 -6.37 26.01 -13.78
CA SER A 148 -5.56 25.74 -12.59
C SER A 148 -6.18 26.28 -11.29
N LYS A 149 -6.81 27.46 -11.33
CA LYS A 149 -7.55 28.01 -10.16
C LYS A 149 -8.78 27.18 -9.80
N ILE A 150 -9.52 26.68 -10.79
CA ILE A 150 -10.68 25.81 -10.56
C ILE A 150 -10.24 24.49 -9.94
N GLU A 151 -9.18 23.86 -10.43
CA GLU A 151 -8.61 22.64 -9.87
C GLU A 151 -8.22 22.81 -8.40
N CYS A 152 -7.47 23.86 -8.08
CA CYS A 152 -7.06 24.17 -6.71
C CYS A 152 -8.26 24.44 -5.79
N THR A 153 -9.30 25.13 -6.30
CA THR A 153 -10.53 25.40 -5.53
C THR A 153 -11.29 24.11 -5.22
N VAL A 154 -11.45 23.23 -6.21
CA VAL A 154 -12.14 21.94 -6.04
C VAL A 154 -11.37 21.04 -5.08
N GLU A 155 -10.06 20.97 -5.20
CA GLU A 155 -9.19 20.23 -4.28
C GLU A 155 -9.38 20.73 -2.84
N THR A 156 -9.35 22.05 -2.63
CA THR A 156 -9.52 22.67 -1.31
C THR A 156 -10.91 22.39 -0.73
N VAL A 157 -11.97 22.49 -1.54
CA VAL A 157 -13.35 22.22 -1.10
C VAL A 157 -13.51 20.75 -0.70
N LEU A 158 -13.01 19.83 -1.52
CA LEU A 158 -13.07 18.40 -1.22
C LEU A 158 -12.26 18.04 0.03
N LEU A 159 -11.04 18.54 0.14
CA LEU A 159 -10.21 18.33 1.32
C LEU A 159 -10.90 18.86 2.59
N THR A 160 -11.54 20.02 2.50
CA THR A 160 -12.30 20.62 3.61
C THR A 160 -13.50 19.74 3.99
N ALA A 161 -14.26 19.25 3.01
CA ALA A 161 -15.42 18.39 3.26
C ALA A 161 -15.01 17.06 3.90
N ILE A 162 -13.94 16.43 3.39
CA ILE A 162 -13.39 15.20 3.95
C ILE A 162 -12.85 15.44 5.36
N SER A 163 -12.12 16.54 5.57
CA SER A 163 -11.60 16.91 6.90
C SER A 163 -12.72 17.09 7.92
N ARG A 164 -13.86 17.70 7.54
CA ARG A 164 -15.05 17.82 8.41
C ARG A 164 -15.66 16.46 8.78
N LEU A 165 -15.65 15.50 7.87
CA LEU A 165 -16.06 14.13 8.20
C LEU A 165 -15.10 13.50 9.21
N TYR A 166 -13.80 13.63 8.97
CA TYR A 166 -12.75 13.05 9.82
C TYR A 166 -12.62 13.74 11.19
N GLN A 167 -12.99 15.00 11.32
CA GLN A 167 -13.09 15.68 12.62
C GLN A 167 -14.04 14.98 13.61
N ARG A 168 -15.00 14.17 13.10
CA ARG A 168 -15.90 13.38 13.95
C ARG A 168 -15.23 12.11 14.49
N ALA A 169 -14.13 11.66 13.90
CA ALA A 169 -13.39 10.52 14.40
C ALA A 169 -12.63 10.86 15.68
N LYS A 170 -12.51 9.87 16.57
CA LYS A 170 -11.69 9.97 17.79
C LYS A 170 -10.22 9.76 17.50
N VAL A 171 -9.93 8.87 16.53
CA VAL A 171 -8.59 8.48 16.09
C VAL A 171 -8.59 8.39 14.58
N LEU A 172 -7.52 8.85 13.96
CA LEU A 172 -7.27 8.78 12.53
C LEU A 172 -6.03 7.95 12.24
N TYR A 173 -5.98 7.36 11.06
CA TYR A 173 -4.81 6.67 10.54
C TYR A 173 -4.46 7.18 9.14
N ALA A 174 -3.16 7.35 8.87
CA ALA A 174 -2.66 7.74 7.57
C ALA A 174 -1.41 6.91 7.19
N PRO A 175 -1.17 6.70 5.87
CA PRO A 175 -0.14 5.77 5.39
C PRO A 175 1.29 6.34 5.46
N ASN A 176 1.46 7.64 5.63
CA ASN A 176 2.77 8.28 5.69
C ASN A 176 2.77 9.48 6.64
N PRO A 177 3.96 9.93 7.10
CA PRO A 177 4.09 11.03 8.05
C PRO A 177 3.55 12.37 7.54
N GLU A 178 3.64 12.65 6.26
CA GLU A 178 3.16 13.90 5.65
C GLU A 178 1.64 14.01 5.75
N LEU A 179 0.93 12.92 5.41
CA LEU A 179 -0.53 12.84 5.57
C LEU A 179 -0.95 12.84 7.03
N CYS A 180 -0.17 12.23 7.94
CA CYS A 180 -0.42 12.36 9.37
C CYS A 180 -0.43 13.83 9.79
N ALA A 181 0.64 14.57 9.47
CA ALA A 181 0.75 15.99 9.79
C ALA A 181 -0.33 16.86 9.13
N LEU A 182 -0.71 16.54 7.88
CA LEU A 182 -1.79 17.22 7.17
C LEU A 182 -3.14 17.03 7.88
N LEU A 183 -3.47 15.79 8.23
CA LEU A 183 -4.72 15.45 8.90
C LEU A 183 -4.78 16.03 10.31
N GLU A 184 -3.69 15.98 11.08
CA GLU A 184 -3.62 16.60 12.40
C GLU A 184 -3.92 18.10 12.34
N ARG A 185 -3.28 18.81 11.41
CA ARG A 185 -3.52 20.26 11.22
C ARG A 185 -4.96 20.57 10.81
N ASN A 186 -5.55 19.76 9.92
CA ASN A 186 -6.88 20.04 9.36
C ASN A 186 -8.01 19.57 10.25
N THR A 187 -7.78 18.58 11.11
CA THR A 187 -8.84 17.96 11.93
C THR A 187 -8.70 18.24 13.43
N GLY A 188 -7.50 18.54 13.92
CA GLY A 188 -7.22 18.63 15.35
C GLY A 188 -7.36 17.30 16.09
N ARG A 189 -7.27 16.17 15.38
CA ARG A 189 -7.43 14.82 15.95
C ARG A 189 -6.10 14.08 15.98
N PRO A 190 -5.91 13.14 16.95
CA PRO A 190 -4.76 12.25 16.94
C PRO A 190 -4.71 11.44 15.64
N VAL A 191 -3.56 11.44 14.98
CA VAL A 191 -3.34 10.67 13.76
C VAL A 191 -2.17 9.70 13.97
N HIS A 192 -2.42 8.42 13.77
CA HIS A 192 -1.40 7.39 13.88
C HIS A 192 -0.96 6.93 12.50
N LEU A 193 0.32 6.60 12.39
CA LEU A 193 0.88 6.04 11.17
C LEU A 193 0.34 4.61 10.98
N MET A 194 -0.30 4.36 9.85
CA MET A 194 -0.76 3.05 9.40
C MET A 194 -0.18 2.77 8.02
N GLN A 195 1.05 2.34 7.97
CA GLN A 195 1.71 1.93 6.73
C GLN A 195 1.05 0.66 6.17
N ARG A 196 1.36 0.35 4.92
CA ARG A 196 0.95 -0.93 4.36
C ARG A 196 1.82 -2.04 4.92
N GLY A 197 1.19 -3.16 5.20
CA GLY A 197 1.89 -4.34 5.66
C GLY A 197 2.41 -5.20 4.52
N VAL A 198 3.28 -6.15 4.85
CA VAL A 198 3.78 -7.20 3.98
C VAL A 198 3.48 -8.58 4.55
N GLU A 199 3.22 -9.55 3.68
CA GLU A 199 3.02 -10.95 4.07
C GLU A 199 4.37 -11.64 4.29
N THR A 200 4.93 -11.47 5.48
CA THR A 200 6.27 -11.99 5.84
C THR A 200 6.37 -13.52 5.88
N GLY A 201 5.23 -14.22 5.90
CA GLY A 201 5.18 -15.67 5.74
C GLY A 201 5.30 -16.13 4.28
N ILE A 202 4.92 -15.26 3.31
CA ILE A 202 5.07 -15.52 1.88
C ILE A 202 6.42 -15.01 1.42
N PHE A 203 6.75 -13.75 1.66
CA PHE A 203 8.03 -13.15 1.29
C PHE A 203 9.06 -13.42 2.38
N ALA A 204 10.01 -14.32 2.10
CA ALA A 204 10.94 -14.80 3.11
C ALA A 204 12.30 -15.23 2.52
N PRO A 205 13.42 -14.98 3.24
CA PRO A 205 14.76 -15.35 2.78
C PRO A 205 14.96 -16.85 2.56
N GLN A 206 14.17 -17.69 3.27
CA GLN A 206 14.24 -19.15 3.20
C GLN A 206 13.87 -19.72 1.82
N LEU A 207 13.20 -18.92 0.98
CA LEU A 207 12.84 -19.30 -0.39
C LEU A 207 13.98 -19.12 -1.39
N ARG A 208 15.15 -18.67 -0.93
CA ARG A 208 16.33 -18.57 -1.78
C ARG A 208 16.81 -19.97 -2.16
N SER A 209 16.74 -20.29 -3.46
CA SER A 209 17.19 -21.57 -4.03
C SER A 209 18.66 -21.55 -4.48
N ARG A 210 19.30 -20.36 -4.52
CA ARG A 210 20.71 -20.23 -4.87
C ARG A 210 21.61 -20.74 -3.76
N GLU A 211 22.70 -21.41 -4.13
CA GLU A 211 23.70 -21.90 -3.17
C GLU A 211 24.36 -20.77 -2.38
N ALA A 212 24.75 -21.05 -1.15
CA ALA A 212 25.40 -20.07 -0.27
C ALA A 212 26.76 -19.58 -0.80
N CYS A 213 27.43 -20.41 -1.62
CA CYS A 213 28.71 -20.07 -2.26
C CYS A 213 28.57 -19.41 -3.63
N ASP A 214 27.35 -19.24 -4.15
CA ASP A 214 27.10 -18.56 -5.42
C ASP A 214 27.48 -17.07 -5.29
N ARG A 215 28.54 -16.68 -6.02
CA ARG A 215 29.07 -15.32 -6.01
C ARG A 215 28.51 -14.41 -7.11
N ARG A 216 27.61 -14.92 -7.96
CA ARG A 216 26.95 -14.12 -8.98
C ARG A 216 26.10 -13.06 -8.30
N ILE A 217 26.23 -11.82 -8.77
CA ILE A 217 25.41 -10.71 -8.31
C ILE A 217 24.13 -10.70 -9.13
N VAL A 218 22.97 -10.80 -8.50
CA VAL A 218 21.67 -10.72 -9.16
C VAL A 218 20.97 -9.43 -8.75
N LEU A 219 20.88 -8.49 -9.68
CA LEU A 219 20.08 -7.28 -9.54
C LEU A 219 18.65 -7.55 -10.01
N GLY A 220 17.67 -7.15 -9.21
CA GLY A 220 16.28 -7.38 -9.49
C GLY A 220 15.51 -6.09 -9.73
N TYR A 221 14.48 -6.18 -10.57
CA TYR A 221 13.43 -5.18 -10.68
C TYR A 221 12.08 -5.90 -10.68
N VAL A 222 11.09 -5.34 -9.96
CA VAL A 222 9.72 -5.86 -9.94
C VAL A 222 8.75 -4.70 -10.15
N GLY A 223 7.89 -4.80 -11.18
CA GLY A 223 6.90 -3.77 -11.47
C GLY A 223 6.48 -3.72 -12.94
N ARG A 224 5.61 -2.76 -13.27
CA ARG A 224 5.27 -2.49 -14.67
C ARG A 224 6.50 -1.96 -15.42
N LEU A 225 6.72 -2.42 -16.63
CA LEU A 225 7.81 -1.97 -17.48
C LEU A 225 7.34 -0.78 -18.31
N SER A 226 7.37 0.41 -17.72
CA SER A 226 6.83 1.64 -18.30
C SER A 226 7.72 2.85 -18.01
N VAL A 227 7.60 3.87 -18.83
CA VAL A 227 8.36 5.13 -18.70
C VAL A 227 8.17 5.77 -17.32
N GLU A 228 6.96 5.75 -16.78
CA GLU A 228 6.64 6.31 -15.46
C GLU A 228 7.38 5.62 -14.30
N LYS A 229 7.82 4.36 -14.51
CA LYS A 229 8.62 3.58 -13.55
C LYS A 229 10.13 3.76 -13.77
N ASN A 230 10.51 4.62 -14.70
CA ASN A 230 11.90 4.97 -14.98
C ASN A 230 12.81 3.76 -15.25
N VAL A 231 12.26 2.69 -15.86
CA VAL A 231 13.00 1.45 -16.14
C VAL A 231 14.14 1.66 -17.13
N ALA A 232 14.13 2.76 -17.89
CA ALA A 232 15.22 3.15 -18.78
C ALA A 232 16.55 3.44 -18.03
N LEU A 233 16.49 3.66 -16.72
CA LEU A 233 17.69 3.81 -15.89
C LEU A 233 18.46 2.49 -15.75
N LEU A 234 17.82 1.32 -15.79
CA LEU A 234 18.45 0.03 -15.52
C LEU A 234 19.62 -0.29 -16.47
N PRO A 235 19.52 -0.13 -17.82
CA PRO A 235 20.64 -0.31 -18.72
C PRO A 235 21.82 0.66 -18.45
N ARG A 236 21.52 1.87 -18.03
CA ARG A 236 22.54 2.85 -17.67
C ARG A 236 23.29 2.41 -16.41
N VAL A 237 22.58 1.96 -15.39
CA VAL A 237 23.16 1.39 -14.16
C VAL A 237 24.06 0.19 -14.49
N ASP A 238 23.61 -0.75 -15.34
CA ASP A 238 24.43 -1.90 -15.76
C ASP A 238 25.75 -1.46 -16.43
N LYS A 239 25.66 -0.51 -17.37
CA LYS A 239 26.84 0.03 -18.05
C LYS A 239 27.84 0.66 -17.07
N GLU A 240 27.35 1.44 -16.12
CA GLU A 240 28.19 2.10 -15.12
C GLU A 240 28.81 1.10 -14.12
N LEU A 241 28.09 0.05 -13.74
CA LEU A 241 28.62 -1.03 -12.90
C LEU A 241 29.71 -1.81 -13.62
N ARG A 242 29.50 -2.16 -14.90
CA ARG A 242 30.54 -2.81 -15.72
C ARG A 242 31.79 -1.96 -15.87
N ALA A 243 31.64 -0.66 -16.02
CA ALA A 243 32.79 0.28 -16.05
C ALA A 243 33.59 0.28 -14.73
N ARG A 244 32.95 -0.12 -13.61
CA ARG A 244 33.57 -0.30 -12.27
C ARG A 244 34.07 -1.74 -12.03
N GLY A 245 34.02 -2.62 -13.05
CA GLY A 245 34.40 -4.02 -12.93
C GLY A 245 33.35 -4.91 -12.23
N ILE A 246 32.14 -4.43 -12.01
CA ILE A 246 31.06 -5.18 -11.39
C ILE A 246 30.16 -5.73 -12.49
N VAL A 247 30.13 -7.06 -12.63
CA VAL A 247 29.25 -7.76 -13.56
C VAL A 247 28.07 -8.35 -12.78
N ALA A 248 26.85 -7.98 -13.17
CA ALA A 248 25.63 -8.48 -12.56
C ALA A 248 24.71 -9.14 -13.57
N GLU A 249 23.95 -10.13 -13.13
CA GLU A 249 22.79 -10.69 -13.83
C GLU A 249 21.55 -9.87 -13.47
N TRP A 250 20.63 -9.69 -14.44
CA TRP A 250 19.38 -8.97 -14.20
C TRP A 250 18.19 -9.91 -14.22
N LEU A 251 17.40 -9.88 -13.15
CA LEU A 251 16.10 -10.55 -13.03
C LEU A 251 15.00 -9.49 -13.00
N ILE A 252 14.24 -9.39 -14.10
CA ILE A 252 13.16 -8.43 -14.26
C ILE A 252 11.83 -9.17 -14.18
N VAL A 253 10.99 -8.78 -13.22
CA VAL A 253 9.65 -9.35 -13.03
C VAL A 253 8.61 -8.28 -13.34
N GLY A 254 7.76 -8.57 -14.30
CA GLY A 254 6.73 -7.66 -14.79
C GLY A 254 6.57 -7.71 -16.28
N HIS A 255 5.77 -6.81 -16.81
CA HIS A 255 5.51 -6.66 -18.23
C HIS A 255 5.14 -5.22 -18.55
N GLY A 256 5.42 -4.76 -19.76
CA GLY A 256 5.05 -3.43 -20.22
C GLY A 256 5.62 -3.03 -21.56
N ALA A 257 5.44 -1.76 -21.92
CA ALA A 257 5.89 -1.22 -23.20
C ALA A 257 7.42 -1.20 -23.36
N GLU A 258 8.15 -1.21 -22.25
CA GLU A 258 9.62 -1.09 -22.25
C GLU A 258 10.35 -2.46 -22.30
N ASP A 259 9.64 -3.58 -22.46
CA ASP A 259 10.23 -4.93 -22.51
C ASP A 259 11.36 -5.03 -23.54
N GLU A 260 11.12 -4.53 -24.76
CA GLU A 260 12.09 -4.63 -25.86
C GLU A 260 13.31 -3.72 -25.64
N MET A 261 13.12 -2.55 -25.07
CA MET A 261 14.21 -1.65 -24.68
C MET A 261 15.13 -2.34 -23.68
N LEU A 262 14.56 -2.99 -22.66
CA LEU A 262 15.33 -3.72 -21.64
C LEU A 262 16.08 -4.93 -22.23
N ARG A 263 15.47 -5.69 -23.16
CA ARG A 263 16.15 -6.80 -23.86
C ARG A 263 17.40 -6.34 -24.61
N ARG A 264 17.31 -5.18 -25.25
CA ARG A 264 18.44 -4.60 -26.01
C ARG A 264 19.49 -3.99 -25.08
N GLY A 265 19.05 -3.36 -24.00
CA GLY A 265 19.92 -2.57 -23.11
C GLY A 265 20.61 -3.38 -22.02
N LEU A 266 20.11 -4.57 -21.67
CA LEU A 266 20.65 -5.40 -20.58
C LEU A 266 21.09 -6.77 -21.15
N PRO A 267 22.38 -6.98 -21.40
CA PRO A 267 22.90 -8.25 -21.93
C PRO A 267 22.59 -9.42 -20.96
N GLY A 268 21.93 -10.46 -21.47
CA GLY A 268 21.60 -11.65 -20.69
C GLY A 268 20.46 -11.45 -19.67
N VAL A 269 19.65 -10.40 -19.80
CA VAL A 269 18.53 -10.14 -18.91
C VAL A 269 17.52 -11.30 -18.89
N LYS A 270 17.11 -11.73 -17.70
CA LYS A 270 16.01 -12.68 -17.49
C LYS A 270 14.71 -11.90 -17.30
N LEU A 271 13.89 -11.79 -18.34
CA LEU A 271 12.53 -11.25 -18.24
C LEU A 271 11.59 -12.39 -17.84
N ALA A 272 11.17 -12.41 -16.56
CA ALA A 272 10.35 -13.50 -16.02
C ALA A 272 8.84 -13.31 -16.26
N GLY A 273 8.44 -12.17 -16.87
CA GLY A 273 7.03 -11.83 -17.01
C GLY A 273 6.35 -11.54 -15.67
N VAL A 274 5.02 -11.63 -15.63
CA VAL A 274 4.24 -11.38 -14.42
C VAL A 274 4.23 -12.63 -13.55
N LEU A 275 4.87 -12.56 -12.40
CA LEU A 275 4.87 -13.63 -11.38
C LEU A 275 3.87 -13.32 -10.27
N ARG A 276 3.40 -14.35 -9.58
CA ARG A 276 2.45 -14.24 -8.47
C ARG A 276 2.83 -15.19 -7.33
N ARG A 277 2.45 -14.82 -6.10
CA ARG A 277 2.60 -15.64 -4.87
C ARG A 277 3.99 -16.28 -4.76
N GLU A 278 4.04 -17.60 -4.72
CA GLU A 278 5.24 -18.40 -4.48
C GLU A 278 6.34 -18.11 -5.49
N ALA A 279 6.02 -18.06 -6.79
CA ALA A 279 6.99 -17.75 -7.84
C ALA A 279 7.56 -16.32 -7.72
N LEU A 280 6.73 -15.35 -7.32
CA LEU A 280 7.18 -13.98 -7.06
C LEU A 280 8.08 -13.93 -5.83
N SER A 281 7.72 -14.65 -4.79
CA SER A 281 8.48 -14.72 -3.54
C SER A 281 9.85 -15.39 -3.74
N GLU A 282 9.90 -16.46 -4.50
CA GLU A 282 11.15 -17.12 -4.90
C GLU A 282 12.03 -16.18 -5.75
N ALA A 283 11.41 -15.43 -6.69
CA ALA A 283 12.14 -14.46 -7.49
C ALA A 283 12.81 -13.41 -6.60
N TYR A 284 12.08 -12.81 -5.64
CA TYR A 284 12.70 -11.88 -4.68
C TYR A 284 13.82 -12.51 -3.90
N ALA A 285 13.61 -13.68 -3.29
CA ALA A 285 14.61 -14.34 -2.45
C ALA A 285 15.93 -14.63 -3.20
N ASN A 286 15.86 -14.82 -4.52
CA ASN A 286 17.01 -15.07 -5.39
C ASN A 286 17.71 -13.78 -5.91
N MET A 287 17.17 -12.60 -5.64
CA MET A 287 17.87 -11.33 -5.87
C MET A 287 18.88 -11.05 -4.76
N ASP A 288 19.89 -10.26 -5.08
CA ASP A 288 20.82 -9.70 -4.09
C ASP A 288 20.46 -8.25 -3.78
N VAL A 289 20.13 -7.43 -4.78
CA VAL A 289 19.67 -6.04 -4.60
C VAL A 289 18.45 -5.80 -5.47
N LEU A 290 17.39 -5.21 -4.90
CA LEU A 290 16.29 -4.65 -5.69
C LEU A 290 16.68 -3.26 -6.16
N VAL A 291 16.62 -3.02 -7.47
CA VAL A 291 16.85 -1.71 -8.10
C VAL A 291 15.50 -1.14 -8.51
N PHE A 292 15.05 -0.10 -7.81
CA PHE A 292 13.70 0.44 -8.00
C PHE A 292 13.72 1.96 -8.23
N PRO A 293 13.88 2.40 -9.50
CA PRO A 293 14.11 3.81 -9.85
C PRO A 293 12.85 4.64 -10.03
N SER A 294 11.71 4.24 -9.45
CA SER A 294 10.43 4.92 -9.64
C SER A 294 10.33 6.18 -8.78
N HIS A 295 9.97 7.32 -9.42
CA HIS A 295 9.68 8.60 -8.75
C HIS A 295 8.20 8.78 -8.40
N THR A 296 7.31 7.91 -8.90
CA THR A 296 5.86 8.13 -8.85
C THR A 296 5.11 7.21 -7.90
N ASP A 297 5.79 6.25 -7.28
CA ASP A 297 5.14 5.32 -6.36
C ASP A 297 4.76 5.99 -5.03
N THR A 298 3.49 5.89 -4.67
CA THR A 298 2.97 6.47 -3.42
C THR A 298 3.38 5.69 -2.17
N PHE A 299 3.74 4.39 -2.31
CA PHE A 299 4.21 3.57 -1.20
C PHE A 299 5.40 2.68 -1.59
N GLY A 300 5.29 1.84 -2.63
CA GLY A 300 6.35 0.91 -3.04
C GLY A 300 6.27 -0.46 -2.35
N ASN A 301 5.12 -1.15 -2.46
CA ASN A 301 4.95 -2.50 -1.90
C ASN A 301 6.09 -3.45 -2.30
N VAL A 302 6.57 -3.35 -3.55
CA VAL A 302 7.66 -4.19 -4.09
C VAL A 302 8.97 -4.03 -3.32
N VAL A 303 9.22 -2.82 -2.79
CA VAL A 303 10.38 -2.57 -1.94
C VAL A 303 10.24 -3.30 -0.61
N LEU A 304 9.06 -3.21 0.02
CA LEU A 304 8.80 -3.88 1.29
C LEU A 304 8.80 -5.42 1.14
N GLU A 305 8.32 -5.95 0.02
CA GLU A 305 8.38 -7.38 -0.33
C GLU A 305 9.83 -7.85 -0.50
N ALA A 306 10.68 -7.05 -1.15
CA ALA A 306 12.12 -7.32 -1.25
C ALA A 306 12.79 -7.34 0.12
N LEU A 307 12.56 -6.31 0.95
CA LEU A 307 13.11 -6.27 2.32
C LEU A 307 12.63 -7.46 3.15
N ALA A 308 11.36 -7.88 2.99
CA ALA A 308 10.83 -9.07 3.64
C ALA A 308 11.54 -10.35 3.20
N SER A 309 11.97 -10.42 1.95
CA SER A 309 12.78 -11.52 1.41
C SER A 309 14.28 -11.40 1.78
N GLY A 310 14.64 -10.45 2.64
CA GLY A 310 16.03 -10.18 3.02
C GLY A 310 16.85 -9.61 1.87
N VAL A 311 16.23 -8.86 0.97
CA VAL A 311 16.88 -8.24 -0.19
C VAL A 311 16.89 -6.73 0.00
N PRO A 312 18.08 -6.11 0.21
CA PRO A 312 18.22 -4.67 0.27
C PRO A 312 17.79 -4.00 -1.03
N ALA A 313 17.33 -2.76 -0.95
CA ALA A 313 16.84 -2.02 -2.12
C ALA A 313 17.61 -0.73 -2.35
N VAL A 314 17.77 -0.36 -3.63
CA VAL A 314 18.19 0.99 -4.03
C VAL A 314 16.99 1.69 -4.66
N VAL A 315 16.61 2.85 -4.10
CA VAL A 315 15.42 3.60 -4.47
C VAL A 315 15.76 5.08 -4.71
N THR A 316 14.90 5.78 -5.44
CA THR A 316 14.98 7.24 -5.62
C THR A 316 14.61 7.97 -4.32
N PRO A 317 15.07 9.24 -4.13
CA PRO A 317 14.71 10.03 -2.96
C PRO A 317 13.23 10.46 -2.95
N ASP A 318 12.51 10.27 -4.06
CA ASP A 318 11.14 10.73 -4.24
C ASP A 318 10.13 9.63 -3.94
N GLY A 319 8.98 10.03 -3.43
CA GLY A 319 7.83 9.16 -3.23
C GLY A 319 7.92 8.21 -2.03
N GLY A 320 7.00 7.26 -2.00
CA GLY A 320 6.83 6.31 -0.90
C GLY A 320 8.01 5.35 -0.69
N PRO A 321 8.69 4.84 -1.73
CA PRO A 321 9.85 3.95 -1.58
C PRO A 321 10.96 4.51 -0.69
N ALA A 322 11.25 5.80 -0.77
CA ALA A 322 12.25 6.46 0.07
C ALA A 322 11.92 6.38 1.57
N SER A 323 10.65 6.38 1.94
CA SER A 323 10.21 6.27 3.34
C SER A 323 10.32 4.85 3.91
N ILE A 324 10.48 3.84 3.05
CA ILE A 324 10.61 2.42 3.46
C ILE A 324 12.08 2.05 3.67
N VAL A 325 12.98 2.59 2.85
CA VAL A 325 14.41 2.26 2.91
C VAL A 325 15.12 3.12 3.95
N GLN A 326 15.72 2.48 4.94
CA GLN A 326 16.66 3.11 5.85
C GLN A 326 18.03 3.16 5.17
N ASP A 327 18.45 4.37 4.73
CA ASP A 327 19.70 4.54 3.99
C ASP A 327 20.89 3.95 4.74
N ARG A 328 21.75 3.21 4.04
CA ARG A 328 22.92 2.46 4.54
C ARG A 328 22.61 1.35 5.55
N VAL A 329 21.36 1.11 5.91
CA VAL A 329 20.95 0.07 6.86
C VAL A 329 20.17 -1.05 6.17
N THR A 330 19.10 -0.70 5.42
CA THR A 330 18.27 -1.68 4.70
C THR A 330 18.42 -1.57 3.18
N GLY A 331 19.23 -0.65 2.71
CA GLY A 331 19.47 -0.35 1.31
C GLY A 331 20.06 1.04 1.13
N ARG A 332 19.82 1.65 -0.02
CA ARG A 332 20.29 3.00 -0.33
C ARG A 332 19.16 3.85 -0.92
N VAL A 333 19.16 5.12 -0.54
CA VAL A 333 18.37 6.17 -1.19
C VAL A 333 19.34 7.00 -2.03
N ALA A 334 19.16 7.04 -3.35
CA ALA A 334 20.11 7.62 -4.28
C ALA A 334 19.39 8.32 -5.43
N LYS A 335 19.99 9.39 -5.96
CA LYS A 335 19.54 10.02 -7.20
C LYS A 335 19.87 9.12 -8.39
N ASP A 336 19.20 9.32 -9.52
CA ASP A 336 19.35 8.48 -10.73
C ASP A 336 20.82 8.29 -11.15
N GLU A 337 21.61 9.36 -11.09
CA GLU A 337 23.04 9.34 -11.43
C GLU A 337 23.93 8.63 -10.42
N GLU A 338 23.42 8.35 -9.23
CA GLU A 338 24.17 7.75 -8.12
C GLU A 338 23.86 6.25 -7.93
N PHE A 339 22.86 5.68 -8.64
CA PHE A 339 22.42 4.29 -8.44
C PHE A 339 23.56 3.28 -8.56
N ALA A 340 24.38 3.39 -9.60
CA ALA A 340 25.50 2.47 -9.79
C ALA A 340 26.55 2.60 -8.68
N ALA A 341 26.83 3.84 -8.24
CA ALA A 341 27.75 4.07 -7.12
C ALA A 341 27.20 3.51 -5.81
N ALA A 342 25.89 3.73 -5.54
CA ALA A 342 25.22 3.21 -4.36
C ALA A 342 25.25 1.66 -4.30
N ILE A 343 25.01 1.00 -5.43
CA ILE A 343 25.10 -0.47 -5.53
C ILE A 343 26.56 -0.91 -5.30
N ALA A 344 27.52 -0.26 -5.92
CA ALA A 344 28.94 -0.58 -5.75
C ALA A 344 29.40 -0.45 -4.29
N GLU A 345 28.96 0.60 -3.59
CA GLU A 345 29.25 0.79 -2.16
C GLU A 345 28.61 -0.32 -1.28
N MET A 346 27.38 -0.74 -1.58
CA MET A 346 26.72 -1.84 -0.85
C MET A 346 27.51 -3.15 -0.99
N LEU A 347 28.12 -3.37 -2.15
CA LEU A 347 28.89 -4.58 -2.46
C LEU A 347 30.35 -4.53 -1.99
N ALA A 348 30.89 -3.35 -1.69
CA ALA A 348 32.29 -3.18 -1.27
C ALA A 348 32.50 -3.61 0.19
N PRO A 349 33.73 -4.06 0.52
CA PRO A 349 34.81 -4.49 -0.38
C PRO A 349 34.72 -5.96 -0.79
N THR A 350 33.83 -6.75 -0.21
CA THR A 350 33.86 -8.24 -0.28
C THR A 350 32.68 -8.83 -1.06
N GLY A 351 31.91 -7.98 -1.79
CA GLY A 351 30.75 -8.41 -2.57
C GLY A 351 29.59 -8.89 -1.69
N ILE A 352 28.69 -9.66 -2.29
CA ILE A 352 27.50 -10.21 -1.62
C ILE A 352 27.81 -11.20 -0.48
N CYS A 353 29.03 -11.71 -0.42
CA CYS A 353 29.49 -12.61 0.64
C CYS A 353 30.06 -11.85 1.84
N GLY A 354 30.22 -10.53 1.76
CA GLY A 354 30.76 -9.67 2.81
C GLY A 354 29.87 -9.61 4.05
N GLU A 355 30.49 -9.41 5.21
CA GLU A 355 29.79 -9.29 6.48
C GLU A 355 28.83 -8.06 6.48
N SER A 356 29.30 -6.93 5.96
CA SER A 356 28.49 -5.71 5.85
C SER A 356 27.24 -5.93 5.03
N PHE A 357 27.35 -6.60 3.87
CA PHE A 357 26.20 -6.88 3.02
C PHE A 357 25.23 -7.89 3.68
N ARG A 358 25.74 -8.91 4.34
CA ARG A 358 24.92 -9.85 5.11
C ARG A 358 24.18 -9.15 6.26
N ALA A 359 24.86 -8.25 6.98
CA ALA A 359 24.20 -7.45 8.02
C ALA A 359 23.06 -6.60 7.46
N MET A 360 23.25 -5.99 6.27
CA MET A 360 22.20 -5.23 5.58
C MET A 360 20.99 -6.12 5.20
N ARG A 361 21.21 -7.33 4.69
CA ARG A 361 20.15 -8.32 4.42
C ARG A 361 19.35 -8.69 5.68
N VAL A 362 20.04 -8.89 6.80
CA VAL A 362 19.39 -9.18 8.10
C VAL A 362 18.60 -7.97 8.59
N ALA A 363 19.15 -6.77 8.44
CA ALA A 363 18.46 -5.52 8.82
C ALA A 363 17.21 -5.29 7.96
N ALA A 364 17.29 -5.54 6.64
CA ALA A 364 16.16 -5.46 5.72
C ALA A 364 15.01 -6.39 6.17
N ARG A 365 15.30 -7.65 6.44
CA ARG A 365 14.32 -8.61 6.96
C ARG A 365 13.74 -8.17 8.30
N ARG A 366 14.56 -7.73 9.24
CA ARG A 366 14.13 -7.27 10.56
C ARG A 366 13.16 -6.11 10.46
N TYR A 367 13.46 -5.13 9.61
CA TYR A 367 12.59 -3.99 9.36
C TYR A 367 11.23 -4.45 8.80
N ALA A 368 11.24 -5.30 7.77
CA ALA A 368 10.01 -5.79 7.16
C ALA A 368 9.14 -6.63 8.12
N MET A 369 9.74 -7.35 9.07
CA MET A 369 8.99 -8.05 10.13
C MET A 369 8.20 -7.11 11.02
N GLN A 370 8.71 -5.90 11.27
CA GLN A 370 7.98 -4.86 12.01
C GLN A 370 6.84 -4.25 11.18
N CYS A 371 6.93 -4.34 9.85
CA CYS A 371 5.91 -3.90 8.90
C CYS A 371 5.01 -5.06 8.44
N SER A 372 4.94 -6.17 9.17
CA SER A 372 3.98 -7.24 8.85
C SER A 372 2.54 -6.75 9.02
N TRP A 373 1.59 -7.32 8.25
CA TRP A 373 0.18 -6.98 8.42
C TRP A 373 -0.30 -7.15 9.87
N ASP A 374 0.21 -8.16 10.57
CA ASP A 374 -0.15 -8.40 11.98
C ASP A 374 0.36 -7.27 12.87
N ALA A 375 1.62 -6.84 12.71
CA ALA A 375 2.19 -5.74 13.49
C ALA A 375 1.46 -4.41 13.21
N VAL A 376 1.15 -4.12 11.94
CA VAL A 376 0.38 -2.92 11.56
C VAL A 376 -1.00 -2.91 12.21
N PHE A 377 -1.73 -4.01 12.13
CA PHE A 377 -3.10 -4.07 12.69
C PHE A 377 -3.13 -4.20 14.21
N GLU A 378 -2.12 -4.79 14.82
CA GLU A 378 -1.94 -4.72 16.28
C GLU A 378 -1.82 -3.26 16.75
N GLY A 379 -1.02 -2.44 16.05
CA GLY A 379 -0.92 -1.01 16.31
C GLY A 379 -2.24 -0.27 16.10
N VAL A 380 -2.99 -0.61 15.04
CA VAL A 380 -4.32 -0.04 14.77
C VAL A 380 -5.29 -0.35 15.91
N VAL A 381 -5.39 -1.61 16.32
CA VAL A 381 -6.33 -2.03 17.38
C VAL A 381 -5.93 -1.50 18.74
N ALA A 382 -4.63 -1.41 19.01
CA ALA A 382 -4.12 -0.85 20.28
C ALA A 382 -4.46 0.65 20.47
N ALA A 383 -4.56 1.39 19.36
CA ALA A 383 -4.91 2.81 19.39
C ALA A 383 -6.44 3.06 19.32
N TYR A 384 -7.27 2.03 19.31
CA TYR A 384 -8.72 2.22 19.36
C TYR A 384 -9.12 2.86 20.69
N PRO A 385 -10.08 3.82 20.65
CA PRO A 385 -10.58 4.43 21.88
C PRO A 385 -11.29 3.40 22.75
N ALA A 386 -11.17 3.54 24.05
CA ALA A 386 -11.96 2.75 25.00
C ALA A 386 -13.45 2.90 24.69
N PRO A 387 -14.27 1.86 24.92
CA PRO A 387 -15.72 1.97 24.81
C PRO A 387 -16.24 3.14 25.63
N ALA A 388 -17.21 3.87 25.08
CA ALA A 388 -17.88 4.91 25.86
C ALA A 388 -18.58 4.23 27.06
N SER A 389 -18.23 4.67 28.25
CA SER A 389 -18.83 4.23 29.52
C SER A 389 -20.30 4.61 29.63
#